data_9e4a1b9b10edfcd9e6e28a2473592a7a
#
_entry.id   9e4a1b9b10edfcd9e6e28a2473592a7a
#
_cell.length_a   1.000
_cell.length_b   1.000
_cell.length_c   1.000
_cell.angle_alpha   90.00
_cell.angle_beta   90.00
_cell.angle_gamma   90.00
#
_symmetry.space_group_name_H-M   'P 1'
#
loop_
_entity.id
_entity.type
_entity.pdbx_description
1 polymer ?
#
loop_
_entity_poly.entity_id
_entity_poly.type
_entity_poly.pdbx_seq_one_letter_code
_entity_poly.pdbx_strand_id
1 'polypeptide(L)'
;PPPPPPPPPPPPPPSPPPPPPPTTPRWYRRRQRQMCIRDRLKEASESQEFRNIFSGSSILPNSNPYAMCYGGHQFGNWAGQLGDGRAINLAEVEHSGQQWALQLKGAGETPYSRTADGLAVLRSSIREYLCSEAMFHLGVPTTRALSLMLSGDQVLRDVMYDGNPAHEKGAIVCRVAPSFIRFGNFEILAAQEDKATLTALVDHTIKHHYSHLGKPSKGTYLKFFKEVAVRSMDMVIHWQRVGFVHGVMNTDNMSILGLTIDYGPYGWLEDYDRGWTPNTTDRTNKRYRYGTQPQIVLWNLLQLANALFPLIEEAALLQDILKEYQQEVDIAYLEMMKSKLGLFEKDKNDKILITELENSLELSETDMTIFFRQLGNFKSDGSQDGLELVSKAFYNEKEIVKEIEAKWKTWFLKYAERLQKELKNDTERSESMNTVNPKYVLRNYMAQL
;
A
#
# COMPACT_ATOMS: atom_id res chain seq x y z
N PRO A 1 7.12 56.74 -59.82
CA PRO A 1 7.32 56.50 -58.39
C PRO A 1 7.53 55.01 -58.14
N PRO A 2 8.52 54.62 -57.33
CA PRO A 2 8.72 53.21 -56.95
C PRO A 2 7.54 52.69 -56.05
N PRO A 3 7.22 51.39 -56.06
CA PRO A 3 6.16 50.82 -55.23
C PRO A 3 6.50 50.98 -53.74
N PRO A 4 5.49 51.11 -52.85
CA PRO A 4 5.71 51.24 -51.43
C PRO A 4 6.39 49.98 -50.86
N PRO A 5 7.21 50.11 -49.82
CA PRO A 5 7.84 48.92 -49.15
C PRO A 5 6.80 47.98 -48.55
N PRO A 6 7.09 46.67 -48.49
CA PRO A 6 6.19 45.71 -47.91
C PRO A 6 6.00 46.00 -46.40
N PRO A 7 4.83 45.65 -45.83
CA PRO A 7 4.57 45.83 -44.40
C PRO A 7 5.52 44.98 -43.55
N PRO A 8 5.86 45.41 -42.33
CA PRO A 8 6.73 44.67 -41.43
C PRO A 8 6.08 43.34 -41.05
N PRO A 9 6.89 42.29 -40.80
CA PRO A 9 6.38 41.00 -40.37
C PRO A 9 5.64 41.10 -39.02
N PRO A 10 4.62 40.30 -38.80
CA PRO A 10 3.89 40.27 -37.52
C PRO A 10 4.83 39.94 -36.38
N PRO A 11 4.58 40.44 -35.14
CA PRO A 11 5.39 40.13 -33.98
C PRO A 11 5.31 38.62 -33.69
N PRO A 12 6.40 38.01 -33.15
CA PRO A 12 6.40 36.61 -32.78
C PRO A 12 5.32 36.34 -31.73
N PRO A 13 4.71 35.14 -31.73
CA PRO A 13 3.71 34.78 -30.72
C PRO A 13 4.32 34.82 -29.31
N PRO A 14 3.56 35.20 -28.28
CA PRO A 14 4.03 35.24 -26.91
C PRO A 14 4.54 33.86 -26.50
N SER A 15 5.66 33.85 -25.77
CA SER A 15 6.24 32.64 -25.21
C SER A 15 5.20 31.88 -24.36
N PRO A 16 5.13 30.56 -24.43
CA PRO A 16 4.24 29.80 -23.57
C PRO A 16 4.54 30.11 -22.10
N PRO A 17 3.53 30.18 -21.24
CA PRO A 17 3.75 30.39 -19.81
C PRO A 17 4.66 29.29 -19.24
N PRO A 18 5.51 29.62 -18.25
CA PRO A 18 6.36 28.61 -17.60
C PRO A 18 5.49 27.48 -17.06
N PRO A 19 5.99 26.23 -17.09
CA PRO A 19 5.26 25.12 -16.52
C PRO A 19 4.93 25.42 -15.05
N PRO A 20 3.74 25.02 -14.56
CA PRO A 20 3.39 25.22 -13.17
C PRO A 20 4.44 24.55 -12.27
N PRO A 21 4.75 25.15 -11.10
CA PRO A 21 5.69 24.54 -10.16
C PRO A 21 5.24 23.10 -9.84
N PRO A 22 6.18 22.17 -9.56
CA PRO A 22 5.87 20.79 -9.29
C PRO A 22 4.78 20.74 -8.22
N THR A 23 3.65 20.15 -8.58
CA THR A 23 2.49 20.03 -7.69
C THR A 23 2.92 19.29 -6.44
N THR A 24 2.75 19.92 -5.29
CA THR A 24 2.82 19.26 -3.97
C THR A 24 2.22 17.84 -4.07
N PRO A 25 2.90 16.81 -3.57
CA PRO A 25 2.43 15.44 -3.67
C PRO A 25 0.95 15.32 -3.32
N ARG A 26 0.19 14.56 -4.07
CA ARG A 26 -1.28 14.41 -3.96
C ARG A 26 -1.76 14.08 -2.53
N TRP A 27 -0.91 13.49 -1.70
CA TRP A 27 -1.21 13.15 -0.31
C TRP A 27 -1.42 14.36 0.62
N TYR A 28 -0.85 15.53 0.33
CA TYR A 28 -1.01 16.74 1.15
C TYR A 28 -2.42 17.36 1.05
N ARG A 29 -3.13 17.18 -0.06
CA ARG A 29 -4.46 17.79 -0.28
C ARG A 29 -5.63 17.02 0.36
N ARG A 30 -5.44 15.80 0.88
CA ARG A 30 -6.53 14.98 1.43
C ARG A 30 -6.94 15.33 2.87
N ARG A 31 -6.15 16.07 3.63
CA ARG A 31 -6.43 16.37 5.05
C ARG A 31 -7.66 17.25 5.31
N GLN A 32 -8.12 18.07 4.38
CA GLN A 32 -9.16 19.09 4.66
C GLN A 32 -10.62 18.64 4.43
N ARG A 33 -10.90 17.49 3.82
CA ARG A 33 -12.27 17.09 3.47
C ARG A 33 -12.98 16.15 4.46
N GLN A 34 -12.34 15.71 5.52
CA GLN A 34 -12.90 14.68 6.41
C GLN A 34 -13.69 15.20 7.65
N MET A 35 -13.75 16.50 7.90
CA MET A 35 -14.40 17.02 9.11
C MET A 35 -15.93 16.96 9.10
N CYS A 36 -16.58 16.85 7.96
CA CYS A 36 -18.06 16.96 7.88
C CYS A 36 -18.83 15.63 8.06
N ILE A 37 -18.19 14.48 8.11
CA ILE A 37 -18.86 13.16 8.19
C ILE A 37 -19.05 12.69 9.64
N ARG A 38 -18.22 13.17 10.58
CA ARG A 38 -18.18 12.63 11.96
C ARG A 38 -19.47 12.80 12.77
N ASP A 39 -20.20 13.89 12.58
CA ASP A 39 -21.28 14.23 13.52
C ASP A 39 -22.60 13.47 13.24
N ARG A 40 -22.86 13.06 11.96
CA ARG A 40 -24.03 12.26 11.61
C ARG A 40 -23.83 10.75 11.72
N LEU A 41 -22.58 10.27 11.73
CA LEU A 41 -22.27 8.83 11.80
C LEU A 41 -22.59 8.23 13.17
N LYS A 42 -22.52 9.02 14.25
CA LYS A 42 -22.77 8.51 15.59
C LYS A 42 -24.24 8.11 15.76
N GLU A 43 -25.16 8.97 15.36
CA GLU A 43 -26.61 8.67 15.43
C GLU A 43 -26.99 7.49 14.52
N ALA A 44 -26.45 7.46 13.29
CA ALA A 44 -26.72 6.38 12.35
C ALA A 44 -26.16 5.04 12.85
N SER A 45 -24.96 5.02 13.43
CA SER A 45 -24.35 3.79 13.95
C SER A 45 -25.06 3.19 15.17
N GLU A 46 -25.85 4.00 15.88
CA GLU A 46 -26.67 3.57 17.02
C GLU A 46 -28.05 3.02 16.60
N SER A 47 -28.43 3.15 15.32
CA SER A 47 -29.72 2.65 14.83
C SER A 47 -29.75 1.11 14.75
N GLN A 48 -30.93 0.52 14.95
CA GLN A 48 -31.11 -0.92 14.80
C GLN A 48 -30.94 -1.36 13.34
N GLU A 49 -31.34 -0.50 12.40
CA GLU A 49 -31.17 -0.75 10.96
C GLU A 49 -29.69 -0.87 10.58
N PHE A 50 -28.84 0.06 11.02
CA PHE A 50 -27.41 -0.01 10.81
C PHE A 50 -26.82 -1.31 11.37
N ARG A 51 -27.18 -1.66 12.60
CA ARG A 51 -26.72 -2.91 13.22
C ARG A 51 -27.13 -4.13 12.41
N ASN A 52 -28.39 -4.21 11.98
CA ASN A 52 -28.89 -5.35 11.22
C ASN A 52 -28.21 -5.48 9.85
N ILE A 53 -28.00 -4.37 9.13
CA ILE A 53 -27.36 -4.39 7.82
C ILE A 53 -25.87 -4.78 7.95
N PHE A 54 -25.13 -4.13 8.84
CA PHE A 54 -23.69 -4.33 8.93
C PHE A 54 -23.26 -5.52 9.81
N SER A 55 -24.21 -6.21 10.45
CA SER A 55 -24.04 -7.55 11.00
C SER A 55 -24.41 -8.66 10.00
N GLY A 56 -24.91 -8.31 8.82
CA GLY A 56 -25.40 -9.29 7.84
C GLY A 56 -26.75 -9.91 8.18
N SER A 57 -27.45 -9.43 9.24
CA SER A 57 -28.78 -9.95 9.65
C SER A 57 -29.91 -9.49 8.74
N SER A 58 -29.70 -8.43 7.95
CA SER A 58 -30.63 -7.99 6.92
C SER A 58 -29.89 -7.46 5.69
N ILE A 59 -30.55 -7.55 4.56
CA ILE A 59 -30.06 -7.08 3.27
C ILE A 59 -30.36 -5.58 3.14
N LEU A 60 -29.41 -4.82 2.65
CA LEU A 60 -29.61 -3.41 2.31
C LEU A 60 -30.71 -3.32 1.21
N PRO A 61 -31.72 -2.47 1.34
CA PRO A 61 -32.76 -2.31 0.33
C PRO A 61 -32.17 -2.02 -1.06
N ASN A 62 -32.72 -2.68 -2.08
CA ASN A 62 -32.28 -2.59 -3.48
C ASN A 62 -30.82 -3.05 -3.75
N SER A 63 -30.22 -3.80 -2.85
CA SER A 63 -28.91 -4.43 -3.08
C SER A 63 -29.08 -5.89 -3.51
N ASN A 64 -28.04 -6.41 -4.16
CA ASN A 64 -27.93 -7.82 -4.52
C ASN A 64 -26.54 -8.33 -4.08
N PRO A 65 -26.42 -8.77 -2.82
CA PRO A 65 -25.14 -9.20 -2.26
C PRO A 65 -24.53 -10.37 -3.05
N TYR A 66 -23.21 -10.33 -3.21
CA TYR A 66 -22.47 -11.37 -3.93
C TYR A 66 -21.07 -11.57 -3.36
N ALA A 67 -20.50 -12.75 -3.60
CA ALA A 67 -19.10 -13.06 -3.36
C ALA A 67 -18.34 -13.08 -4.68
N MET A 68 -17.14 -12.50 -4.71
CA MET A 68 -16.33 -12.44 -5.93
C MET A 68 -15.69 -13.80 -6.22
N CYS A 69 -15.74 -14.23 -7.49
CA CYS A 69 -14.91 -15.30 -8.03
C CYS A 69 -13.58 -14.72 -8.53
N TYR A 70 -12.48 -15.34 -8.14
CA TYR A 70 -11.15 -15.04 -8.67
C TYR A 70 -10.28 -16.29 -8.63
N GLY A 71 -9.18 -16.28 -9.32
CA GLY A 71 -8.10 -17.25 -9.19
C GLY A 71 -6.91 -16.61 -8.48
N GLY A 72 -5.74 -17.19 -8.64
CA GLY A 72 -4.53 -16.53 -8.20
C GLY A 72 -3.34 -17.44 -8.03
N HIS A 73 -2.19 -16.81 -7.99
CA HIS A 73 -0.93 -17.45 -7.65
C HIS A 73 -0.64 -17.24 -6.17
N GLN A 74 -0.58 -18.34 -5.43
CA GLN A 74 -0.26 -18.35 -4.00
C GLN A 74 1.16 -18.91 -3.81
N PHE A 75 2.02 -18.18 -3.11
CA PHE A 75 3.45 -18.50 -2.95
C PHE A 75 4.17 -18.80 -4.28
N GLY A 76 3.73 -18.18 -5.38
CA GLY A 76 4.29 -18.35 -6.71
C GLY A 76 3.70 -19.48 -7.54
N ASN A 77 2.74 -20.24 -7.01
CA ASN A 77 2.10 -21.36 -7.70
C ASN A 77 0.64 -21.02 -8.03
N TRP A 78 0.17 -21.40 -9.20
CA TRP A 78 -1.23 -21.27 -9.59
C TRP A 78 -2.12 -22.15 -8.69
N ALA A 79 -3.03 -21.52 -7.95
CA ALA A 79 -3.92 -22.20 -7.01
C ALA A 79 -5.29 -22.56 -7.63
N GLY A 80 -5.51 -22.23 -8.90
CA GLY A 80 -6.80 -22.43 -9.55
C GLY A 80 -7.88 -21.46 -9.10
N GLN A 81 -9.13 -21.92 -9.13
CA GLN A 81 -10.25 -21.11 -8.69
C GLN A 81 -10.24 -20.95 -7.18
N LEU A 82 -10.29 -19.70 -6.76
CA LEU A 82 -10.47 -19.21 -5.41
C LEU A 82 -11.78 -18.40 -5.36
N GLY A 83 -11.87 -17.46 -4.46
CA GLY A 83 -12.98 -16.53 -4.33
C GLY A 83 -13.11 -16.03 -2.90
N ASP A 84 -14.04 -15.12 -2.71
CA ASP A 84 -14.33 -14.52 -1.39
C ASP A 84 -14.99 -15.55 -0.45
N GLY A 85 -14.19 -16.44 0.17
CA GLY A 85 -14.68 -17.55 1.02
C GLY A 85 -15.27 -17.10 2.36
N ARG A 86 -15.12 -15.83 2.73
CA ARG A 86 -15.69 -15.23 3.97
C ARG A 86 -15.97 -13.74 3.80
N ALA A 87 -16.06 -13.25 2.58
CA ALA A 87 -16.34 -11.86 2.30
C ALA A 87 -17.53 -11.78 1.33
N ILE A 88 -18.45 -10.86 1.59
CA ILE A 88 -19.67 -10.66 0.83
C ILE A 88 -19.76 -9.18 0.47
N ASN A 89 -19.77 -8.87 -0.83
CA ASN A 89 -20.05 -7.51 -1.28
C ASN A 89 -21.53 -7.23 -1.02
N LEU A 90 -21.79 -6.30 -0.13
CA LEU A 90 -23.14 -5.97 0.32
C LEU A 90 -23.87 -5.08 -0.68
N ALA A 91 -23.18 -4.02 -1.12
CA ALA A 91 -23.70 -3.04 -2.07
C ALA A 91 -22.58 -2.14 -2.59
N GLU A 92 -22.88 -1.42 -3.65
CA GLU A 92 -22.13 -0.24 -4.08
C GLU A 92 -22.97 1.00 -3.81
N VAL A 93 -22.33 2.04 -3.26
CA VAL A 93 -22.96 3.32 -2.96
C VAL A 93 -22.22 4.44 -3.67
N GLU A 94 -22.95 5.43 -4.14
CA GLU A 94 -22.36 6.63 -4.70
C GLU A 94 -22.45 7.78 -3.70
N HIS A 95 -21.33 8.45 -3.48
CA HIS A 95 -21.29 9.66 -2.65
C HIS A 95 -20.35 10.69 -3.27
N SER A 96 -20.86 11.90 -3.49
CA SER A 96 -20.08 13.00 -4.09
C SER A 96 -19.41 12.64 -5.43
N GLY A 97 -20.10 11.87 -6.29
CA GLY A 97 -19.60 11.43 -7.58
C GLY A 97 -18.51 10.35 -7.51
N GLN A 98 -18.35 9.72 -6.35
CA GLN A 98 -17.42 8.58 -6.15
C GLN A 98 -18.21 7.34 -5.77
N GLN A 99 -17.88 6.23 -6.40
CA GLN A 99 -18.43 4.91 -6.07
C GLN A 99 -17.62 4.26 -4.94
N TRP A 100 -18.35 3.58 -4.05
CA TRP A 100 -17.79 2.87 -2.91
C TRP A 100 -18.46 1.51 -2.77
N ALA A 101 -17.68 0.45 -2.79
CA ALA A 101 -18.14 -0.90 -2.47
C ALA A 101 -18.10 -1.10 -0.95
N LEU A 102 -19.18 -1.64 -0.40
CA LEU A 102 -19.30 -2.07 0.98
C LEU A 102 -19.19 -3.59 1.01
N GLN A 103 -18.22 -4.12 1.77
CA GLN A 103 -17.98 -5.56 1.83
C GLN A 103 -17.92 -6.02 3.27
N LEU A 104 -18.80 -6.97 3.65
CA LEU A 104 -18.75 -7.65 4.95
C LEU A 104 -17.74 -8.78 4.90
N LYS A 105 -16.89 -8.88 5.92
CA LYS A 105 -15.95 -9.98 6.09
C LYS A 105 -16.23 -10.70 7.41
N GLY A 106 -16.50 -11.99 7.32
CA GLY A 106 -16.83 -12.85 8.46
C GLY A 106 -18.33 -13.01 8.72
N ALA A 107 -19.19 -12.64 7.74
CA ALA A 107 -20.66 -12.67 7.90
C ALA A 107 -21.30 -14.03 7.57
N GLY A 108 -20.52 -15.04 7.21
CA GLY A 108 -21.02 -16.39 6.91
C GLY A 108 -20.40 -17.00 5.66
N GLU A 109 -20.89 -18.19 5.34
CA GLU A 109 -20.44 -18.96 4.19
C GLU A 109 -20.82 -18.34 2.87
N THR A 110 -19.96 -18.58 1.87
CA THR A 110 -20.17 -18.22 0.47
C THR A 110 -19.94 -19.46 -0.41
N PRO A 111 -20.27 -19.41 -1.69
CA PRO A 111 -19.94 -20.50 -2.62
C PRO A 111 -18.43 -20.83 -2.69
N TYR A 112 -17.57 -19.95 -2.18
CA TYR A 112 -16.11 -20.07 -2.21
C TYR A 112 -15.50 -20.43 -0.86
N SER A 113 -16.29 -20.69 0.17
CA SER A 113 -15.79 -21.05 1.52
C SER A 113 -15.10 -22.40 1.58
N ARG A 114 -15.34 -23.28 0.58
CA ARG A 114 -14.84 -24.65 0.53
C ARG A 114 -15.28 -25.43 1.78
N THR A 115 -14.32 -25.81 2.64
CA THR A 115 -14.58 -26.51 3.92
C THR A 115 -14.55 -25.56 5.12
N ALA A 116 -14.38 -24.26 4.90
CA ALA A 116 -14.34 -23.25 5.95
C ALA A 116 -15.75 -22.72 6.28
N ASP A 117 -15.92 -22.21 7.48
CA ASP A 117 -17.21 -21.72 8.02
C ASP A 117 -17.60 -20.31 7.57
N GLY A 118 -16.80 -19.65 6.74
CA GLY A 118 -17.07 -18.29 6.30
C GLY A 118 -17.01 -17.21 7.39
N LEU A 119 -16.66 -17.56 8.62
CA LEU A 119 -16.65 -16.66 9.76
C LEU A 119 -15.28 -16.02 9.98
N ALA A 120 -15.27 -14.90 10.69
CA ALA A 120 -14.06 -14.25 11.19
C ALA A 120 -14.13 -14.12 12.71
N VAL A 121 -12.97 -14.17 13.37
CA VAL A 121 -12.88 -14.00 14.82
C VAL A 121 -12.56 -12.54 15.18
N LEU A 122 -12.98 -12.11 16.37
CA LEU A 122 -12.82 -10.74 16.85
C LEU A 122 -11.37 -10.27 16.76
N ARG A 123 -10.41 -11.08 17.18
CA ARG A 123 -8.98 -10.79 17.15
C ARG A 123 -8.52 -10.39 15.75
N SER A 124 -8.85 -11.18 14.72
CA SER A 124 -8.46 -10.89 13.34
C SER A 124 -9.21 -9.69 12.75
N SER A 125 -10.47 -9.52 13.13
CA SER A 125 -11.32 -8.41 12.68
C SER A 125 -10.88 -7.06 13.27
N ILE A 126 -10.48 -7.03 14.55
CA ILE A 126 -9.85 -5.85 15.17
C ILE A 126 -8.56 -5.48 14.43
N ARG A 127 -7.70 -6.48 14.15
CA ARG A 127 -6.45 -6.25 13.42
C ARG A 127 -6.69 -5.65 12.04
N GLU A 128 -7.65 -6.16 11.28
CA GLU A 128 -7.99 -5.62 9.97
C GLU A 128 -8.57 -4.21 10.06
N TYR A 129 -9.51 -3.99 10.98
CA TYR A 129 -10.12 -2.66 11.20
C TYR A 129 -9.08 -1.60 11.57
N LEU A 130 -8.30 -1.85 12.61
CA LEU A 130 -7.29 -0.89 13.10
C LEU A 130 -6.17 -0.67 12.08
N CYS A 131 -5.73 -1.74 11.39
CA CYS A 131 -4.64 -1.62 10.43
C CYS A 131 -5.04 -0.80 9.20
N SER A 132 -6.22 -1.05 8.63
CA SER A 132 -6.68 -0.28 7.46
C SER A 132 -6.79 1.22 7.78
N GLU A 133 -7.29 1.58 8.95
CA GLU A 133 -7.38 2.97 9.39
C GLU A 133 -6.00 3.57 9.72
N ALA A 134 -5.12 2.81 10.39
CA ALA A 134 -3.74 3.24 10.65
C ALA A 134 -2.99 3.50 9.34
N MET A 135 -3.07 2.60 8.37
CA MET A 135 -2.45 2.75 7.05
C MET A 135 -2.98 3.98 6.31
N PHE A 136 -4.29 4.21 6.35
CA PHE A 136 -4.89 5.41 5.77
C PHE A 136 -4.33 6.70 6.40
N HIS A 137 -4.23 6.76 7.73
CA HIS A 137 -3.69 7.92 8.43
C HIS A 137 -2.18 8.09 8.26
N LEU A 138 -1.46 7.02 7.94
CA LEU A 138 -0.06 7.06 7.53
C LEU A 138 0.12 7.49 6.06
N GLY A 139 -0.98 7.71 5.32
CA GLY A 139 -0.95 8.12 3.91
C GLY A 139 -0.61 6.97 2.96
N VAL A 140 -0.81 5.72 3.38
CA VAL A 140 -0.63 4.53 2.54
C VAL A 140 -1.92 4.26 1.76
N PRO A 141 -1.88 3.98 0.45
CA PRO A 141 -3.05 3.55 -0.30
C PRO A 141 -3.65 2.26 0.29
N THR A 142 -4.89 2.31 0.74
CA THR A 142 -5.53 1.20 1.47
C THR A 142 -7.05 1.25 1.38
N THR A 143 -7.70 0.12 1.64
CA THR A 143 -9.12 0.05 1.97
C THR A 143 -9.39 0.74 3.31
N ARG A 144 -10.66 1.04 3.58
CA ARG A 144 -11.14 1.61 4.85
C ARG A 144 -12.00 0.59 5.59
N ALA A 145 -12.23 0.82 6.88
CA ALA A 145 -13.17 0.06 7.68
C ALA A 145 -14.28 0.99 8.20
N LEU A 146 -15.54 0.58 7.98
CA LEU A 146 -16.71 1.34 8.39
C LEU A 146 -17.22 0.91 9.77
N SER A 147 -17.33 -0.40 10.00
CA SER A 147 -17.84 -0.95 11.24
C SER A 147 -17.13 -2.26 11.62
N LEU A 148 -17.15 -2.55 12.91
CA LEU A 148 -16.75 -3.81 13.51
C LEU A 148 -17.85 -4.22 14.49
N MET A 149 -18.42 -5.41 14.28
CA MET A 149 -19.53 -5.93 15.07
C MET A 149 -19.23 -7.33 15.60
N LEU A 150 -19.64 -7.63 16.81
CA LEU A 150 -19.68 -9.00 17.30
C LEU A 150 -20.82 -9.75 16.61
N SER A 151 -20.56 -10.94 16.07
CA SER A 151 -21.62 -11.77 15.45
C SER A 151 -22.49 -12.48 16.48
N GLY A 152 -21.99 -12.68 17.70
CA GLY A 152 -22.61 -13.50 18.72
C GLY A 152 -22.15 -14.96 18.70
N ASP A 153 -21.50 -15.39 17.64
CA ASP A 153 -21.01 -16.77 17.50
C ASP A 153 -19.75 -17.04 18.31
N GLN A 154 -19.57 -18.31 18.66
CA GLN A 154 -18.32 -18.85 19.16
C GLN A 154 -17.68 -19.68 18.05
N VAL A 155 -16.56 -19.21 17.54
CA VAL A 155 -15.89 -19.76 16.36
C VAL A 155 -14.69 -20.59 16.80
N LEU A 156 -14.66 -21.87 16.44
CA LEU A 156 -13.55 -22.76 16.80
C LEU A 156 -12.33 -22.47 15.91
N ARG A 157 -11.18 -22.16 16.51
CA ARG A 157 -9.93 -21.89 15.79
C ARG A 157 -8.74 -22.53 16.50
N ASP A 158 -7.91 -23.18 15.73
CA ASP A 158 -6.54 -23.54 16.12
C ASP A 158 -5.60 -22.44 15.58
N VAL A 159 -5.31 -21.46 16.43
CA VAL A 159 -4.57 -20.25 16.04
C VAL A 159 -3.12 -20.54 15.69
N MET A 160 -2.52 -21.48 16.41
CA MET A 160 -1.09 -21.83 16.27
C MET A 160 -0.87 -23.02 15.34
N TYR A 161 -1.95 -23.67 14.88
CA TYR A 161 -1.90 -24.93 14.10
C TYR A 161 -1.13 -26.02 14.83
N ASP A 162 -1.28 -26.07 16.15
CA ASP A 162 -0.58 -27.01 17.05
C ASP A 162 -1.47 -28.13 17.64
N GLY A 163 -2.73 -28.18 17.18
CA GLY A 163 -3.72 -29.16 17.62
C GLY A 163 -4.48 -28.76 18.90
N ASN A 164 -4.40 -27.49 19.30
CA ASN A 164 -5.07 -26.92 20.47
C ASN A 164 -6.17 -25.94 20.10
N PRO A 165 -7.29 -26.37 19.48
CA PRO A 165 -8.34 -25.44 19.07
C PRO A 165 -9.06 -24.83 20.28
N ALA A 166 -9.40 -23.55 20.18
CA ALA A 166 -10.16 -22.84 21.19
C ALA A 166 -11.33 -22.06 20.55
N HIS A 167 -12.38 -21.84 21.34
CA HIS A 167 -13.48 -20.99 20.92
C HIS A 167 -13.12 -19.52 21.09
N GLU A 168 -13.21 -18.77 19.99
CA GLU A 168 -13.03 -17.33 19.94
C GLU A 168 -14.35 -16.64 19.58
N LYS A 169 -14.55 -15.39 20.04
CA LYS A 169 -15.72 -14.60 19.67
C LYS A 169 -15.70 -14.29 18.18
N GLY A 170 -16.81 -14.57 17.51
CA GLY A 170 -17.03 -14.18 16.11
C GLY A 170 -17.23 -12.68 15.96
N ALA A 171 -16.76 -12.12 14.84
CA ALA A 171 -16.96 -10.72 14.51
C ALA A 171 -17.00 -10.49 13.01
N ILE A 172 -17.66 -9.40 12.61
CA ILE A 172 -17.85 -8.99 11.23
C ILE A 172 -17.28 -7.59 11.07
N VAL A 173 -16.41 -7.42 10.08
CA VAL A 173 -15.90 -6.11 9.70
C VAL A 173 -16.50 -5.67 8.36
N CYS A 174 -17.04 -4.46 8.29
CA CYS A 174 -17.43 -3.85 7.04
C CYS A 174 -16.24 -3.07 6.47
N ARG A 175 -15.72 -3.56 5.35
CA ARG A 175 -14.65 -2.92 4.57
C ARG A 175 -15.26 -1.99 3.53
N VAL A 176 -14.54 -0.91 3.20
CA VAL A 176 -14.96 0.09 2.22
C VAL A 176 -13.81 0.41 1.27
N ALA A 177 -14.07 0.33 -0.01
CA ALA A 177 -13.10 0.71 -1.06
C ALA A 177 -13.86 1.17 -2.32
N PRO A 178 -13.22 1.89 -3.25
CA PRO A 178 -13.84 2.14 -4.54
C PRO A 178 -14.16 0.86 -5.31
N SER A 179 -13.35 -0.21 -5.12
CA SER A 179 -13.58 -1.55 -5.63
C SER A 179 -12.72 -2.57 -4.89
N PHE A 180 -13.17 -3.82 -4.84
CA PHE A 180 -12.42 -4.99 -4.37
C PHE A 180 -11.92 -5.88 -5.51
N ILE A 181 -12.00 -5.43 -6.78
CA ILE A 181 -11.42 -6.13 -7.93
C ILE A 181 -9.91 -6.27 -7.71
N ARG A 182 -9.40 -7.49 -7.92
CA ARG A 182 -8.01 -7.87 -7.71
C ARG A 182 -7.41 -8.52 -8.97
N PHE A 183 -6.10 -8.69 -9.02
CA PHE A 183 -5.45 -9.32 -10.17
C PHE A 183 -6.04 -10.69 -10.48
N GLY A 184 -6.36 -11.46 -9.45
CA GLY A 184 -6.93 -12.79 -9.58
C GLY A 184 -8.29 -12.86 -10.31
N ASN A 185 -9.07 -11.76 -10.36
CA ASN A 185 -10.29 -11.72 -11.15
C ASN A 185 -10.00 -11.79 -12.67
N PHE A 186 -8.89 -11.22 -13.12
CA PHE A 186 -8.44 -11.27 -14.51
C PHE A 186 -7.76 -12.60 -14.80
N GLU A 187 -6.94 -13.10 -13.86
CA GLU A 187 -6.22 -14.36 -14.02
C GLU A 187 -7.14 -15.55 -14.21
N ILE A 188 -8.24 -15.66 -13.43
CA ILE A 188 -9.18 -16.79 -13.56
C ILE A 188 -9.86 -16.81 -14.94
N LEU A 189 -10.27 -15.65 -15.45
CA LEU A 189 -10.92 -15.55 -16.75
C LEU A 189 -9.96 -15.87 -17.89
N ALA A 190 -8.71 -15.43 -17.80
CA ALA A 190 -7.67 -15.77 -18.75
C ALA A 190 -7.34 -17.28 -18.72
N ALA A 191 -7.26 -17.90 -17.53
CA ALA A 191 -7.04 -19.33 -17.38
C ALA A 191 -8.20 -20.21 -17.89
N GLN A 192 -9.41 -19.66 -17.87
CA GLN A 192 -10.61 -20.30 -18.44
C GLN A 192 -10.79 -20.01 -19.94
N GLU A 193 -9.88 -19.23 -20.55
CA GLU A 193 -9.97 -18.76 -21.95
C GLU A 193 -11.26 -17.97 -22.25
N ASP A 194 -11.92 -17.44 -21.20
CA ASP A 194 -13.13 -16.62 -21.36
C ASP A 194 -12.77 -15.17 -21.72
N LYS A 195 -12.36 -15.00 -22.98
CA LYS A 195 -11.98 -13.69 -23.53
C LYS A 195 -13.14 -12.68 -23.49
N ALA A 196 -14.38 -13.14 -23.61
CA ALA A 196 -15.55 -12.26 -23.62
C ALA A 196 -15.78 -11.62 -22.25
N THR A 197 -15.81 -12.42 -21.19
CA THR A 197 -15.97 -11.93 -19.82
C THR A 197 -14.74 -11.14 -19.36
N LEU A 198 -13.52 -11.56 -19.76
CA LEU A 198 -12.29 -10.80 -19.48
C LEU A 198 -12.35 -9.41 -20.09
N THR A 199 -12.80 -9.28 -21.35
CA THR A 199 -12.99 -7.98 -22.01
C THR A 199 -14.00 -7.13 -21.25
N ALA A 200 -15.16 -7.70 -20.90
CA ALA A 200 -16.20 -6.99 -20.15
C ALA A 200 -15.69 -6.50 -18.77
N LEU A 201 -14.88 -7.32 -18.07
CA LEU A 201 -14.30 -6.94 -16.79
C LEU A 201 -13.28 -5.78 -16.94
N VAL A 202 -12.41 -5.84 -17.94
CA VAL A 202 -11.43 -4.76 -18.22
C VAL A 202 -12.16 -3.48 -18.60
N ASP A 203 -13.16 -3.55 -19.48
CA ASP A 203 -13.96 -2.39 -19.91
C ASP A 203 -14.72 -1.77 -18.74
N HIS A 204 -15.34 -2.59 -17.88
CA HIS A 204 -15.99 -2.15 -16.65
C HIS A 204 -15.00 -1.43 -15.72
N THR A 205 -13.84 -2.05 -15.48
CA THR A 205 -12.82 -1.50 -14.60
C THR A 205 -12.30 -0.16 -15.12
N ILE A 206 -12.05 -0.05 -16.43
CA ILE A 206 -11.64 1.21 -17.06
C ILE A 206 -12.73 2.26 -16.94
N LYS A 207 -13.96 1.92 -17.28
CA LYS A 207 -15.09 2.85 -17.24
C LYS A 207 -15.29 3.47 -15.85
N HIS A 208 -15.21 2.67 -14.80
CA HIS A 208 -15.56 3.11 -13.44
C HIS A 208 -14.36 3.65 -12.64
N HIS A 209 -13.15 3.17 -12.90
CA HIS A 209 -11.99 3.50 -12.07
C HIS A 209 -10.82 4.16 -12.82
N TYR A 210 -10.84 4.10 -14.16
CA TYR A 210 -9.78 4.59 -15.04
C TYR A 210 -10.36 5.36 -16.26
N SER A 211 -11.53 5.98 -16.10
CA SER A 211 -12.27 6.66 -17.19
C SER A 211 -11.45 7.73 -17.93
N HIS A 212 -10.46 8.32 -17.27
CA HIS A 212 -9.53 9.28 -17.86
C HIS A 212 -8.63 8.69 -18.95
N LEU A 213 -8.50 7.36 -19.03
CA LEU A 213 -7.71 6.68 -20.07
C LEU A 213 -8.43 6.63 -21.43
N GLY A 214 -9.72 6.93 -21.46
CA GLY A 214 -10.54 6.98 -22.64
C GLY A 214 -11.37 5.71 -22.88
N LYS A 215 -11.90 5.56 -24.11
CA LYS A 215 -12.76 4.44 -24.48
C LYS A 215 -11.94 3.14 -24.60
N PRO A 216 -12.57 1.97 -24.35
CA PRO A 216 -11.93 0.67 -24.53
C PRO A 216 -11.31 0.48 -25.90
N SER A 217 -10.05 0.10 -25.91
CA SER A 217 -9.26 -0.23 -27.09
C SER A 217 -7.96 -0.91 -26.64
N LYS A 218 -7.27 -1.59 -27.54
CA LYS A 218 -5.96 -2.20 -27.28
C LYS A 218 -4.97 -1.21 -26.65
N GLY A 219 -4.90 0.02 -27.19
CA GLY A 219 -4.06 1.09 -26.62
C GLY A 219 -4.50 1.55 -25.24
N THR A 220 -5.80 1.55 -24.95
CA THR A 220 -6.34 1.87 -23.63
C THR A 220 -6.03 0.76 -22.61
N TYR A 221 -6.06 -0.51 -23.03
CA TYR A 221 -5.69 -1.64 -22.16
C TYR A 221 -4.21 -1.60 -21.76
N LEU A 222 -3.32 -1.20 -22.67
CA LEU A 222 -1.91 -0.96 -22.35
C LEU A 222 -1.73 0.19 -21.34
N LYS A 223 -2.42 1.30 -21.55
CA LYS A 223 -2.40 2.43 -20.58
C LYS A 223 -2.95 2.03 -19.21
N PHE A 224 -4.00 1.22 -19.21
CA PHE A 224 -4.58 0.66 -18.00
C PHE A 224 -3.56 -0.19 -17.25
N PHE A 225 -2.90 -1.16 -17.92
CA PHE A 225 -1.87 -1.97 -17.30
C PHE A 225 -0.71 -1.12 -16.76
N LYS A 226 -0.26 -0.14 -17.53
CA LYS A 226 0.80 0.80 -17.09
C LYS A 226 0.38 1.56 -15.82
N GLU A 227 -0.84 2.08 -15.76
CA GLU A 227 -1.30 2.81 -14.58
C GLU A 227 -1.49 1.90 -13.36
N VAL A 228 -1.95 0.65 -13.56
CA VAL A 228 -1.99 -0.36 -12.50
C VAL A 228 -0.59 -0.62 -11.95
N ALA A 229 0.42 -0.73 -12.82
CA ALA A 229 1.82 -0.92 -12.41
C ALA A 229 2.32 0.27 -11.56
N VAL A 230 2.05 1.50 -12.00
CA VAL A 230 2.43 2.72 -11.26
C VAL A 230 1.74 2.79 -9.90
N ARG A 231 0.43 2.50 -9.83
CA ARG A 231 -0.31 2.53 -8.55
C ARG A 231 0.16 1.44 -7.59
N SER A 232 0.49 0.25 -8.11
CA SER A 232 1.03 -0.85 -7.30
C SER A 232 2.44 -0.53 -6.78
N MET A 233 3.26 0.16 -7.58
CA MET A 233 4.55 0.67 -7.17
C MET A 233 4.40 1.71 -6.04
N ASP A 234 3.52 2.69 -6.20
CA ASP A 234 3.26 3.72 -5.18
C ASP A 234 2.83 3.08 -3.84
N MET A 235 1.95 2.10 -3.89
CA MET A 235 1.52 1.33 -2.71
C MET A 235 2.70 0.67 -2.00
N VAL A 236 3.54 -0.08 -2.73
CA VAL A 236 4.64 -0.84 -2.09
C VAL A 236 5.76 0.07 -1.61
N ILE A 237 6.03 1.19 -2.27
CA ILE A 237 6.98 2.20 -1.79
C ILE A 237 6.49 2.82 -0.47
N HIS A 238 5.18 3.04 -0.35
CA HIS A 238 4.61 3.47 0.93
C HIS A 238 4.72 2.41 2.03
N TRP A 239 4.62 1.10 1.70
CA TRP A 239 4.90 0.04 2.67
C TRP A 239 6.35 0.09 3.15
N GLN A 240 7.31 0.24 2.21
CA GLN A 240 8.73 0.40 2.55
C GLN A 240 8.96 1.63 3.44
N ARG A 241 8.27 2.75 3.14
CA ARG A 241 8.38 3.99 3.90
C ARG A 241 8.03 3.83 5.38
N VAL A 242 6.96 3.09 5.69
CA VAL A 242 6.46 2.94 7.05
C VAL A 242 6.90 1.65 7.73
N GLY A 243 7.68 0.79 7.07
CA GLY A 243 8.13 -0.49 7.60
C GLY A 243 7.02 -1.55 7.66
N PHE A 244 6.00 -1.45 6.80
CA PHE A 244 4.90 -2.41 6.75
C PHE A 244 5.26 -3.64 5.90
N VAL A 245 4.93 -4.82 6.42
CA VAL A 245 5.08 -6.09 5.71
C VAL A 245 3.72 -6.75 5.60
N HIS A 246 3.24 -6.92 4.36
CA HIS A 246 1.93 -7.52 4.09
C HIS A 246 1.87 -9.01 4.47
N GLY A 247 2.96 -9.71 4.22
CA GLY A 247 3.14 -11.13 4.59
C GLY A 247 2.45 -12.15 3.69
N VAL A 248 1.48 -11.76 2.85
CA VAL A 248 0.80 -12.65 1.88
C VAL A 248 0.53 -11.88 0.59
N MET A 249 1.56 -11.66 -0.21
CA MET A 249 1.46 -10.92 -1.47
C MET A 249 1.17 -11.86 -2.64
N ASN A 250 0.13 -12.66 -2.51
CA ASN A 250 -0.43 -13.46 -3.60
C ASN A 250 -1.10 -12.54 -4.62
N THR A 251 -1.33 -12.99 -5.86
CA THR A 251 -2.05 -12.19 -6.85
C THR A 251 -3.52 -11.98 -6.50
N ASP A 252 -4.11 -12.89 -5.73
CA ASP A 252 -5.44 -12.75 -5.14
C ASP A 252 -5.51 -11.72 -3.99
N ASN A 253 -4.37 -11.18 -3.54
CA ASN A 253 -4.27 -10.09 -2.57
C ASN A 253 -3.72 -8.78 -3.18
N MET A 254 -3.73 -8.65 -4.51
CA MET A 254 -3.31 -7.45 -5.22
C MET A 254 -4.50 -6.72 -5.80
N SER A 255 -4.81 -5.55 -5.24
CA SER A 255 -5.88 -4.69 -5.74
C SER A 255 -5.53 -4.11 -7.11
N ILE A 256 -6.50 -4.16 -8.04
CA ILE A 256 -6.35 -3.51 -9.34
C ILE A 256 -6.22 -1.99 -9.23
N LEU A 257 -6.59 -1.40 -8.09
CA LEU A 257 -6.51 0.03 -7.81
C LEU A 257 -5.22 0.44 -7.07
N GLY A 258 -4.30 -0.51 -6.80
CA GLY A 258 -3.11 -0.26 -6.00
C GLY A 258 -3.44 0.07 -4.54
N LEU A 259 -4.46 -0.56 -3.97
CA LEU A 259 -4.83 -0.42 -2.56
C LEU A 259 -4.32 -1.62 -1.77
N THR A 260 -3.85 -1.38 -0.56
CA THR A 260 -3.60 -2.46 0.40
C THR A 260 -4.92 -3.10 0.80
N ILE A 261 -5.05 -4.40 0.57
CA ILE A 261 -6.25 -5.20 0.88
C ILE A 261 -5.86 -6.44 1.69
N ASP A 262 -6.83 -7.08 2.32
CA ASP A 262 -6.71 -8.39 2.97
C ASP A 262 -5.61 -8.46 4.04
N TYR A 263 -5.80 -7.71 5.10
CA TYR A 263 -4.92 -7.68 6.27
C TYR A 263 -4.96 -9.01 7.05
N GLY A 264 -4.14 -9.96 6.61
CA GLY A 264 -3.95 -11.26 7.25
C GLY A 264 -2.77 -11.27 8.24
N PRO A 265 -1.72 -12.06 7.98
CA PRO A 265 -0.53 -12.11 8.82
C PRO A 265 0.43 -10.95 8.52
N TYR A 266 -0.07 -9.73 8.53
CA TYR A 266 0.76 -8.53 8.34
C TYR A 266 1.51 -8.17 9.63
N GLY A 267 2.51 -7.29 9.49
CA GLY A 267 3.16 -6.65 10.63
C GLY A 267 3.96 -5.42 10.22
N TRP A 268 4.47 -4.70 11.20
CA TRP A 268 5.45 -3.64 11.00
C TRP A 268 6.80 -4.11 11.52
N LEU A 269 7.87 -3.68 10.85
CA LEU A 269 9.22 -3.86 11.39
C LEU A 269 9.29 -3.21 12.77
N GLU A 270 9.83 -3.97 13.71
CA GLU A 270 10.29 -3.45 15.01
C GLU A 270 11.77 -3.17 14.87
N ASP A 271 12.63 -4.17 14.84
CA ASP A 271 13.99 -4.03 14.37
C ASP A 271 14.06 -3.97 12.84
N TYR A 272 15.06 -3.28 12.33
CA TYR A 272 15.27 -3.17 10.88
C TYR A 272 15.92 -4.45 10.35
N ASP A 273 15.10 -5.38 9.89
CA ASP A 273 15.51 -6.63 9.25
C ASP A 273 14.84 -6.76 7.87
N ARG A 274 15.64 -6.64 6.81
CA ARG A 274 15.16 -6.83 5.42
C ARG A 274 14.71 -8.28 5.14
N GLY A 275 15.14 -9.23 5.96
CA GLY A 275 14.78 -10.65 5.88
C GLY A 275 13.52 -11.01 6.67
N TRP A 276 12.92 -10.08 7.41
CA TRP A 276 11.79 -10.37 8.27
C TRP A 276 10.47 -10.56 7.51
N THR A 277 9.68 -11.57 7.94
CA THR A 277 8.30 -11.80 7.50
C THR A 277 7.41 -12.13 8.68
N PRO A 278 6.22 -11.53 8.79
CA PRO A 278 5.25 -11.84 9.85
C PRO A 278 4.49 -13.15 9.62
N ASN A 279 4.59 -13.73 8.42
CA ASN A 279 3.86 -14.93 8.04
C ASN A 279 4.63 -16.19 8.44
N THR A 280 4.11 -16.93 9.44
CA THR A 280 4.73 -18.18 9.91
C THR A 280 4.75 -19.28 8.84
N THR A 281 3.77 -19.29 7.92
CA THR A 281 3.73 -20.20 6.77
C THR A 281 4.86 -19.92 5.77
N ASP A 282 5.31 -18.67 5.68
CA ASP A 282 6.42 -18.24 4.83
C ASP A 282 7.80 -18.24 5.51
N ARG A 283 7.88 -18.76 6.74
CA ARG A 283 9.10 -18.69 7.57
C ARG A 283 10.33 -19.30 6.90
N THR A 284 10.15 -20.38 6.15
CA THR A 284 11.26 -21.09 5.49
C THR A 284 11.75 -20.37 4.24
N ASN A 285 10.83 -20.01 3.36
CA ASN A 285 11.18 -19.41 2.06
C ASN A 285 11.34 -17.89 2.13
N LYS A 286 10.67 -17.26 3.11
CA LYS A 286 10.65 -15.80 3.30
C LYS A 286 10.37 -15.04 1.99
N ARG A 287 9.46 -15.59 1.17
CA ARG A 287 9.11 -15.01 -0.13
C ARG A 287 8.59 -13.58 0.02
N TYR A 288 7.75 -13.36 1.03
CA TYR A 288 7.05 -12.10 1.28
C TYR A 288 7.72 -11.27 2.40
N ARG A 289 9.05 -11.43 2.59
CA ARG A 289 9.81 -10.61 3.52
C ARG A 289 9.86 -9.15 3.11
N TYR A 290 10.13 -8.25 4.05
CA TYR A 290 10.18 -6.80 3.85
C TYR A 290 11.00 -6.38 2.62
N GLY A 291 12.24 -6.83 2.52
CA GLY A 291 13.17 -6.40 1.47
C GLY A 291 12.83 -6.88 0.06
N THR A 292 11.89 -7.84 -0.10
CA THR A 292 11.51 -8.35 -1.43
C THR A 292 10.15 -7.88 -1.92
N GLN A 293 9.41 -7.11 -1.14
CA GLN A 293 8.05 -6.69 -1.50
C GLN A 293 7.96 -6.00 -2.89
N PRO A 294 8.88 -5.07 -3.27
CA PRO A 294 8.85 -4.47 -4.61
C PRO A 294 9.02 -5.48 -5.75
N GLN A 295 9.89 -6.48 -5.56
CA GLN A 295 10.12 -7.54 -6.56
C GLN A 295 8.92 -8.49 -6.66
N ILE A 296 8.24 -8.75 -5.55
CA ILE A 296 7.00 -9.55 -5.57
C ILE A 296 5.87 -8.82 -6.30
N VAL A 297 5.77 -7.50 -6.15
CA VAL A 297 4.82 -6.70 -6.95
C VAL A 297 5.13 -6.82 -8.44
N LEU A 298 6.40 -6.73 -8.85
CA LEU A 298 6.82 -6.94 -10.24
C LEU A 298 6.40 -8.34 -10.75
N TRP A 299 6.63 -9.37 -9.94
CA TRP A 299 6.22 -10.73 -10.26
C TRP A 299 4.69 -10.85 -10.43
N ASN A 300 3.92 -10.22 -9.54
CA ASN A 300 2.45 -10.20 -9.61
C ASN A 300 1.96 -9.42 -10.84
N LEU A 301 2.62 -8.32 -11.20
CA LEU A 301 2.34 -7.57 -12.43
C LEU A 301 2.62 -8.41 -13.68
N LEU A 302 3.63 -9.28 -13.67
CA LEU A 302 3.86 -10.23 -14.76
C LEU A 302 2.66 -11.18 -14.91
N GLN A 303 2.06 -11.67 -13.82
CA GLN A 303 0.89 -12.53 -13.89
C GLN A 303 -0.33 -11.77 -14.45
N LEU A 304 -0.52 -10.52 -14.02
CA LEU A 304 -1.57 -9.66 -14.59
C LEU A 304 -1.33 -9.38 -16.09
N ALA A 305 -0.08 -9.15 -16.50
CA ALA A 305 0.29 -8.99 -17.91
C ALA A 305 -0.08 -10.23 -18.74
N ASN A 306 0.23 -11.42 -18.21
CA ASN A 306 -0.17 -12.69 -18.84
C ASN A 306 -1.70 -12.81 -18.96
N ALA A 307 -2.44 -12.39 -17.91
CA ALA A 307 -3.91 -12.42 -17.95
C ALA A 307 -4.51 -11.42 -18.96
N LEU A 308 -3.87 -10.28 -19.19
CA LEU A 308 -4.31 -9.27 -20.15
C LEU A 308 -3.80 -9.52 -21.58
N PHE A 309 -2.82 -10.41 -21.75
CA PHE A 309 -2.22 -10.70 -23.05
C PHE A 309 -3.25 -11.09 -24.14
N PRO A 310 -4.29 -11.91 -23.88
CA PRO A 310 -5.29 -12.24 -24.89
C PRO A 310 -6.04 -11.02 -25.48
N LEU A 311 -6.07 -9.89 -24.77
CA LEU A 311 -6.72 -8.65 -25.22
C LEU A 311 -5.74 -7.70 -25.92
N ILE A 312 -4.47 -7.76 -25.55
CA ILE A 312 -3.42 -6.84 -26.04
C ILE A 312 -2.67 -7.47 -27.22
N GLU A 313 -2.35 -8.76 -27.16
CA GLU A 313 -1.68 -9.57 -28.19
C GLU A 313 -0.29 -9.01 -28.63
N GLU A 314 0.33 -8.16 -27.83
CA GLU A 314 1.63 -7.54 -28.07
C GLU A 314 2.52 -7.69 -26.82
N ALA A 315 3.22 -8.83 -26.72
CA ALA A 315 4.05 -9.17 -25.58
C ALA A 315 5.17 -8.16 -25.32
N ALA A 316 5.77 -7.60 -26.37
CA ALA A 316 6.87 -6.64 -26.25
C ALA A 316 6.45 -5.39 -25.47
N LEU A 317 5.25 -4.84 -25.73
CA LEU A 317 4.75 -3.64 -25.04
C LEU A 317 4.47 -3.90 -23.56
N LEU A 318 3.97 -5.10 -23.21
CA LEU A 318 3.77 -5.51 -21.81
C LEU A 318 5.12 -5.67 -21.09
N GLN A 319 6.10 -6.28 -21.77
CA GLN A 319 7.46 -6.45 -21.22
C GLN A 319 8.16 -5.09 -21.00
N ASP A 320 7.95 -4.14 -21.89
CA ASP A 320 8.54 -2.80 -21.74
C ASP A 320 7.97 -2.07 -20.52
N ILE A 321 6.67 -2.19 -20.24
CA ILE A 321 6.05 -1.65 -19.01
C ILE A 321 6.65 -2.31 -17.76
N LEU A 322 6.89 -3.63 -17.77
CA LEU A 322 7.53 -4.33 -16.65
C LEU A 322 8.99 -3.90 -16.45
N LYS A 323 9.73 -3.64 -17.53
CA LYS A 323 11.10 -3.08 -17.45
C LYS A 323 11.09 -1.64 -16.91
N GLU A 324 10.13 -0.82 -17.37
CA GLU A 324 9.94 0.53 -16.80
C GLU A 324 9.67 0.45 -15.29
N TYR A 325 8.77 -0.43 -14.84
CA TYR A 325 8.52 -0.63 -13.41
C TYR A 325 9.81 -0.93 -12.65
N GLN A 326 10.64 -1.84 -13.16
CA GLN A 326 11.89 -2.24 -12.50
C GLN A 326 12.87 -1.08 -12.34
N GLN A 327 12.93 -0.17 -13.31
CA GLN A 327 13.77 1.02 -13.26
C GLN A 327 13.19 2.09 -12.33
N GLU A 328 11.90 2.33 -12.46
CA GLU A 328 11.21 3.39 -11.70
C GLU A 328 11.10 3.05 -10.21
N VAL A 329 10.98 1.76 -9.84
CA VAL A 329 10.89 1.37 -8.43
C VAL A 329 12.17 1.68 -7.66
N ASP A 330 13.34 1.52 -8.29
CA ASP A 330 14.62 1.86 -7.67
C ASP A 330 14.76 3.37 -7.47
N ILE A 331 14.28 4.15 -8.44
CA ILE A 331 14.26 5.62 -8.36
C ILE A 331 13.27 6.07 -7.26
N ALA A 332 12.06 5.50 -7.26
CA ALA A 332 11.03 5.82 -6.26
C ALA A 332 11.48 5.46 -4.83
N TYR A 333 12.18 4.32 -4.68
CA TYR A 333 12.76 3.92 -3.40
C TYR A 333 13.83 4.89 -2.94
N LEU A 334 14.75 5.29 -3.83
CA LEU A 334 15.79 6.28 -3.53
C LEU A 334 15.17 7.62 -3.08
N GLU A 335 14.20 8.14 -3.81
CA GLU A 335 13.54 9.41 -3.47
C GLU A 335 12.73 9.31 -2.16
N MET A 336 12.12 8.16 -1.89
CA MET A 336 11.46 7.90 -0.60
C MET A 336 12.47 7.92 0.55
N MET A 337 13.61 7.25 0.42
CA MET A 337 14.66 7.23 1.43
C MET A 337 15.30 8.62 1.62
N LYS A 338 15.55 9.36 0.55
CA LYS A 338 15.98 10.76 0.63
C LYS A 338 15.00 11.59 1.43
N SER A 339 13.71 11.45 1.16
CA SER A 339 12.66 12.16 1.92
C SER A 339 12.66 11.79 3.40
N LYS A 340 12.90 10.52 3.76
CA LYS A 340 13.05 10.05 5.15
C LYS A 340 14.26 10.66 5.84
N LEU A 341 15.33 10.93 5.10
CA LEU A 341 16.59 11.51 5.56
C LEU A 341 16.60 13.05 5.48
N GLY A 342 15.58 13.67 4.93
CA GLY A 342 15.54 15.12 4.75
C GLY A 342 16.52 15.64 3.70
N LEU A 343 16.77 14.84 2.66
CA LEU A 343 17.64 15.18 1.51
C LEU A 343 16.76 15.65 0.35
N PHE A 344 16.81 16.92 0.02
CA PHE A 344 15.98 17.54 -1.02
C PHE A 344 16.78 17.86 -2.27
N GLU A 345 18.04 18.23 -2.09
CA GLU A 345 18.97 18.48 -3.19
C GLU A 345 19.48 17.17 -3.78
N LYS A 346 19.91 17.18 -5.06
CA LYS A 346 20.47 16.01 -5.73
C LYS A 346 21.96 15.89 -5.47
N ASP A 347 22.38 14.75 -4.95
CA ASP A 347 23.81 14.41 -4.86
C ASP A 347 24.05 12.98 -5.39
N LYS A 348 25.11 12.80 -6.18
CA LYS A 348 25.45 11.48 -6.78
C LYS A 348 25.77 10.41 -5.75
N ASN A 349 26.11 10.79 -4.53
CA ASN A 349 26.46 9.90 -3.43
C ASN A 349 25.26 9.52 -2.55
N ASP A 350 24.06 10.04 -2.80
CA ASP A 350 22.87 9.77 -1.98
C ASP A 350 22.57 8.27 -1.88
N LYS A 351 22.70 7.55 -3.00
CA LYS A 351 22.50 6.09 -3.02
C LYS A 351 23.51 5.35 -2.13
N ILE A 352 24.77 5.79 -2.11
CA ILE A 352 25.82 5.18 -1.28
C ILE A 352 25.52 5.44 0.20
N LEU A 353 25.19 6.68 0.56
CA LEU A 353 24.84 7.07 1.93
C LEU A 353 23.65 6.28 2.48
N ILE A 354 22.62 6.08 1.65
CA ILE A 354 21.43 5.30 2.00
C ILE A 354 21.79 3.82 2.17
N THR A 355 22.55 3.23 1.26
CA THR A 355 22.97 1.82 1.37
C THR A 355 23.83 1.58 2.62
N GLU A 356 24.72 2.51 2.96
CA GLU A 356 25.54 2.45 4.18
C GLU A 356 24.65 2.55 5.44
N LEU A 357 23.59 3.39 5.42
CA LEU A 357 22.63 3.47 6.50
C LEU A 357 21.90 2.14 6.70
N GLU A 358 21.34 1.58 5.63
CA GLU A 358 20.60 0.32 5.70
C GLU A 358 21.45 -0.82 6.24
N ASN A 359 22.71 -0.89 5.80
CA ASN A 359 23.66 -1.86 6.33
C ASN A 359 24.01 -1.60 7.81
N SER A 360 24.03 -0.34 8.24
CA SER A 360 24.29 0.02 9.64
C SER A 360 23.11 -0.31 10.55
N LEU A 361 21.89 -0.13 10.06
CA LEU A 361 20.65 -0.49 10.77
C LEU A 361 20.53 -2.00 11.06
N GLU A 362 21.14 -2.85 10.24
CA GLU A 362 21.16 -4.31 10.42
C GLU A 362 22.33 -4.82 11.31
N LEU A 363 23.21 -3.94 11.81
CA LEU A 363 24.33 -4.36 12.66
C LEU A 363 23.92 -4.70 14.09
N SER A 364 22.79 -4.20 14.52
CA SER A 364 22.21 -4.42 15.85
C SER A 364 20.69 -4.28 15.74
N GLU A 365 19.93 -4.85 16.68
CA GLU A 365 18.48 -4.70 16.71
C GLU A 365 18.09 -3.23 16.87
N THR A 366 17.75 -2.60 15.75
CA THR A 366 17.45 -1.17 15.66
C THR A 366 16.01 -0.91 15.23
N ASP A 367 15.23 -0.25 16.11
CA ASP A 367 13.86 0.14 15.82
C ASP A 367 13.78 1.17 14.69
N MET A 368 13.26 0.74 13.55
CA MET A 368 13.15 1.57 12.34
C MET A 368 12.35 2.87 12.60
N THR A 369 11.22 2.76 13.27
CA THR A 369 10.30 3.89 13.47
C THR A 369 10.92 4.94 14.41
N ILE A 370 11.52 4.49 15.51
CA ILE A 370 12.17 5.37 16.48
C ILE A 370 13.40 6.03 15.85
N PHE A 371 14.23 5.24 15.14
CA PHE A 371 15.45 5.76 14.51
C PHE A 371 15.15 6.94 13.57
N PHE A 372 14.32 6.74 12.55
CA PHE A 372 14.03 7.81 11.59
C PHE A 372 13.30 9.00 12.21
N ARG A 373 12.51 8.77 13.26
CA ARG A 373 11.85 9.86 13.97
C ARG A 373 12.82 10.70 14.79
N GLN A 374 13.79 10.09 15.46
CA GLN A 374 14.83 10.79 16.20
C GLN A 374 15.82 11.49 15.29
N LEU A 375 16.19 10.87 14.17
CA LEU A 375 17.10 11.43 13.17
C LEU A 375 16.63 12.80 12.66
N GLY A 376 15.31 13.06 12.64
CA GLY A 376 14.76 14.37 12.30
C GLY A 376 15.28 15.53 13.16
N ASN A 377 15.81 15.26 14.36
CA ASN A 377 16.37 16.25 15.27
C ASN A 377 17.89 16.44 15.12
N PHE A 378 18.56 15.70 14.23
CA PHE A 378 19.98 15.80 13.99
C PHE A 378 20.36 17.20 13.49
N LYS A 379 21.49 17.74 13.94
CA LYS A 379 21.98 19.07 13.55
C LYS A 379 22.96 18.97 12.39
N SER A 380 22.72 19.78 11.36
CA SER A 380 23.54 19.80 10.14
C SER A 380 24.96 20.32 10.36
N ASP A 381 25.21 21.06 11.44
CA ASP A 381 26.51 21.59 11.81
C ASP A 381 27.46 20.52 12.42
N GLY A 382 26.95 19.28 12.63
CA GLY A 382 27.72 18.19 13.20
C GLY A 382 28.09 18.36 14.68
N SER A 383 27.49 19.34 15.38
CA SER A 383 27.78 19.63 16.80
C SER A 383 27.22 18.56 17.76
N GLN A 384 26.31 17.72 17.27
CA GLN A 384 25.58 16.73 18.07
C GLN A 384 26.13 15.32 17.81
N ASP A 385 26.30 14.52 18.89
CA ASP A 385 26.57 13.09 18.73
C ASP A 385 25.30 12.40 18.16
N GLY A 386 25.41 11.94 16.93
CA GLY A 386 24.28 11.31 16.23
C GLY A 386 23.90 9.95 16.83
N LEU A 387 24.88 9.21 17.38
CA LEU A 387 24.62 7.90 17.98
C LEU A 387 23.88 8.07 19.32
N GLU A 388 24.25 9.05 20.13
CA GLU A 388 23.52 9.39 21.33
C GLU A 388 22.09 9.84 21.03
N LEU A 389 21.91 10.66 19.97
CA LEU A 389 20.59 11.13 19.53
C LEU A 389 19.64 9.98 19.24
N VAL A 390 20.10 8.93 18.56
CA VAL A 390 19.26 7.79 18.16
C VAL A 390 19.32 6.60 19.12
N SER A 391 19.97 6.76 20.30
CA SER A 391 20.23 5.66 21.24
C SER A 391 18.96 4.88 21.62
N LYS A 392 17.82 5.58 21.79
CA LYS A 392 16.53 4.94 22.09
C LYS A 392 15.98 4.02 20.99
N ALA A 393 16.57 4.03 19.80
CA ALA A 393 16.21 3.13 18.74
C ALA A 393 16.87 1.74 18.87
N PHE A 394 17.93 1.61 19.69
CA PHE A 394 18.59 0.33 19.90
C PHE A 394 17.91 -0.44 21.02
N TYR A 395 17.48 -1.67 20.76
CA TYR A 395 16.86 -2.53 21.79
C TYR A 395 17.87 -3.00 22.82
N ASN A 396 19.15 -3.14 22.43
CA ASN A 396 20.22 -3.54 23.32
C ASN A 396 21.49 -2.68 23.07
N GLU A 397 21.65 -1.62 23.85
CA GLU A 397 22.82 -0.73 23.73
C GLU A 397 24.17 -1.45 23.92
N LYS A 398 24.20 -2.60 24.63
CA LYS A 398 25.42 -3.39 24.82
C LYS A 398 25.92 -4.06 23.54
N GLU A 399 25.07 -4.19 22.53
CA GLU A 399 25.47 -4.69 21.22
C GLU A 399 26.24 -3.65 20.39
N ILE A 400 26.19 -2.39 20.76
CA ILE A 400 26.94 -1.30 20.11
C ILE A 400 28.40 -1.39 20.57
N VAL A 401 29.08 -2.42 20.13
CA VAL A 401 30.53 -2.57 20.37
C VAL A 401 31.34 -1.55 19.56
N LYS A 402 32.61 -1.37 19.91
CA LYS A 402 33.47 -0.32 19.30
C LYS A 402 33.48 -0.32 17.77
N GLU A 403 33.46 -1.49 17.14
CA GLU A 403 33.43 -1.60 15.67
C GLU A 403 32.11 -1.09 15.08
N ILE A 404 30.99 -1.36 15.73
CA ILE A 404 29.65 -0.88 15.32
C ILE A 404 29.57 0.62 15.56
N GLU A 405 30.02 1.09 16.74
CA GLU A 405 30.08 2.52 17.08
C GLU A 405 30.90 3.31 16.04
N ALA A 406 32.06 2.79 15.62
CA ALA A 406 32.91 3.43 14.63
C ALA A 406 32.21 3.55 13.26
N LYS A 407 31.44 2.53 12.85
CA LYS A 407 30.66 2.57 11.60
C LYS A 407 29.56 3.64 11.68
N TRP A 408 28.82 3.70 12.79
CA TRP A 408 27.81 4.71 13.01
C TRP A 408 28.39 6.14 13.01
N LYS A 409 29.50 6.37 13.71
CA LYS A 409 30.18 7.67 13.71
C LYS A 409 30.60 8.07 12.30
N THR A 410 31.14 7.13 11.54
CA THR A 410 31.52 7.39 10.15
C THR A 410 30.31 7.76 9.28
N TRP A 411 29.19 7.06 9.45
CA TRP A 411 27.96 7.38 8.72
C TRP A 411 27.40 8.75 9.12
N PHE A 412 27.35 9.10 10.42
CA PHE A 412 26.87 10.40 10.88
C PHE A 412 27.73 11.57 10.38
N LEU A 413 29.05 11.39 10.28
CA LEU A 413 29.92 12.40 9.67
C LEU A 413 29.56 12.63 8.19
N LYS A 414 29.41 11.56 7.40
CA LYS A 414 28.99 11.66 6.00
C LYS A 414 27.60 12.30 5.87
N TYR A 415 26.67 11.97 6.76
CA TYR A 415 25.32 12.53 6.78
C TYR A 415 25.36 14.03 7.10
N ALA A 416 26.15 14.47 8.09
CA ALA A 416 26.36 15.88 8.39
C ALA A 416 26.93 16.65 7.18
N GLU A 417 27.99 16.13 6.56
CA GLU A 417 28.59 16.72 5.34
C GLU A 417 27.57 16.81 4.20
N ARG A 418 26.71 15.79 4.05
CA ARG A 418 25.66 15.79 3.05
C ARG A 418 24.59 16.84 3.36
N LEU A 419 24.18 17.00 4.63
CA LEU A 419 23.18 17.99 5.04
C LEU A 419 23.65 19.43 4.83
N GLN A 420 24.95 19.72 4.89
CA GLN A 420 25.49 21.06 4.60
C GLN A 420 25.22 21.52 3.17
N LYS A 421 24.87 20.60 2.26
CA LYS A 421 24.51 20.93 0.87
C LYS A 421 23.00 21.24 0.71
N GLU A 422 22.20 21.06 1.75
CA GLU A 422 20.78 21.34 1.73
C GLU A 422 20.49 22.82 1.91
N LEU A 423 19.49 23.32 1.19
CA LEU A 423 19.06 24.73 1.30
C LEU A 423 18.13 24.97 2.49
N LYS A 424 17.44 23.93 2.96
CA LYS A 424 16.55 24.00 4.13
C LYS A 424 17.35 24.03 5.43
N ASN A 425 16.96 24.89 6.35
CA ASN A 425 17.50 24.87 7.70
C ASN A 425 17.03 23.60 8.48
N ASP A 426 17.63 23.34 9.62
CA ASP A 426 17.34 22.13 10.42
C ASP A 426 15.88 22.04 10.88
N THR A 427 15.21 23.16 11.16
CA THR A 427 13.80 23.17 11.58
C THR A 427 12.89 22.78 10.42
N GLU A 428 13.04 23.41 9.27
CA GLU A 428 12.26 23.09 8.05
C GLU A 428 12.51 21.65 7.59
N ARG A 429 13.74 21.17 7.69
CA ARG A 429 14.11 19.81 7.39
C ARG A 429 13.44 18.82 8.34
N SER A 430 13.51 19.07 9.65
CA SER A 430 12.86 18.25 10.68
C SER A 430 11.34 18.17 10.48
N GLU A 431 10.68 19.30 10.22
CA GLU A 431 9.25 19.34 9.93
C GLU A 431 8.92 18.49 8.68
N SER A 432 9.71 18.63 7.61
CA SER A 432 9.53 17.83 6.40
C SER A 432 9.72 16.33 6.65
N MET A 433 10.79 15.94 7.37
CA MET A 433 11.04 14.54 7.76
C MET A 433 9.89 13.99 8.62
N ASN A 434 9.33 14.79 9.50
CA ASN A 434 8.23 14.42 10.38
C ASN A 434 6.90 14.17 9.62
N THR A 435 6.75 14.67 8.42
CA THR A 435 5.60 14.34 7.55
C THR A 435 5.74 12.99 6.85
N VAL A 436 6.97 12.51 6.69
CA VAL A 436 7.31 11.27 5.98
C VAL A 436 7.51 10.10 6.94
N ASN A 437 8.21 10.37 8.05
CA ASN A 437 8.52 9.37 9.07
C ASN A 437 7.40 9.30 10.12
N PRO A 438 6.73 8.15 10.29
CA PRO A 438 5.68 8.02 11.30
C PRO A 438 6.26 8.19 12.70
N LYS A 439 5.46 8.81 13.59
CA LYS A 439 5.78 8.81 15.03
C LYS A 439 5.41 7.48 15.69
N TYR A 440 4.30 6.88 15.22
CA TYR A 440 3.76 5.64 15.71
C TYR A 440 3.33 4.75 14.54
N VAL A 441 3.49 3.45 14.69
CA VAL A 441 2.93 2.42 13.83
C VAL A 441 2.15 1.43 14.69
N LEU A 442 1.16 0.74 14.11
CA LEU A 442 0.35 -0.23 14.83
C LEU A 442 1.12 -1.55 14.93
N ARG A 443 1.94 -1.72 15.96
CA ARG A 443 2.71 -2.94 16.20
C ARG A 443 1.80 -4.12 16.53
N ASN A 444 2.27 -5.33 16.23
CA ASN A 444 1.46 -6.53 16.40
C ASN A 444 0.93 -6.71 17.81
N TYR A 445 1.74 -6.48 18.84
CA TYR A 445 1.33 -6.62 20.23
C TYR A 445 0.24 -5.62 20.64
N MET A 446 0.19 -4.42 20.04
CA MET A 446 -0.85 -3.41 20.33
C MET A 446 -2.25 -3.86 19.88
N ALA A 447 -2.32 -4.71 18.86
CA ALA A 447 -3.59 -5.24 18.37
C ALA A 447 -4.03 -6.54 19.11
N GLN A 448 -3.20 -7.02 20.05
CA GLN A 448 -3.49 -8.18 20.91
C GLN A 448 -3.98 -7.78 22.30
N LEU A 449 -3.71 -6.53 22.72
CA LEU A 449 -4.20 -5.96 23.98
C LEU A 449 -5.66 -5.53 23.86
#